data_55320dd9574860395fdfe5bf061ec1dd
#
_entry.id   55320dd9574860395fdfe5bf061ec1dd
#
_cell.length_a   1.000
_cell.length_b   1.000
_cell.length_c   1.000
_cell.angle_alpha   90.00
_cell.angle_beta   90.00
_cell.angle_gamma   90.00
#
_symmetry.space_group_name_H-M   'P 1'
#
loop_
_entity.id
_entity.type
_entity.pdbx_description
1 polymer ?
#
loop_
_entity_poly.entity_id
_entity_poly.type
_entity_poly.pdbx_seq_one_letter_code
_entity_poly.pdbx_strand_id
1 'polypeptide(L)'
;MKTEKFSKTTSLLLIATLALAMAGTVSAAEIVDPSAKYADDTLGLITFFLFFVGYISMGAAFVFFMAERNSVAPQYRTTMTISALIVGIAAFHYYYMRGVYTDLGTVSIEYRYMDWIITVPLMALKFPSLVGKDAITDEKAFGLGFTGICFTGALIMIGFGYLGESGAIDGMLGLVLGGVGWAMIIVATGTPWTSGKG
;
A
#
# COMPACT_ATOMS: atom_id res chain seq x y z
N MET A 1 24.72 -21.69 -16.38
CA MET A 1 23.29 -21.38 -16.26
C MET A 1 23.05 -20.06 -16.97
N LYS A 2 22.47 -20.04 -18.18
CA LYS A 2 22.19 -18.83 -18.96
C LYS A 2 20.99 -18.13 -18.29
N THR A 3 21.24 -16.97 -17.68
CA THR A 3 20.17 -16.05 -17.29
C THR A 3 19.58 -15.50 -18.59
N GLU A 4 18.35 -15.94 -18.95
CA GLU A 4 17.62 -15.32 -20.03
C GLU A 4 17.42 -13.83 -19.67
N LYS A 5 18.04 -12.98 -20.49
CA LYS A 5 17.69 -11.58 -20.52
C LYS A 5 16.24 -11.51 -20.97
N PHE A 6 15.34 -11.21 -20.05
CA PHE A 6 13.96 -10.86 -20.40
C PHE A 6 14.04 -9.72 -21.43
N SER A 7 13.62 -10.01 -22.66
CA SER A 7 13.68 -9.06 -23.75
C SER A 7 12.85 -7.83 -23.40
N LYS A 8 13.36 -6.64 -23.71
CA LYS A 8 12.60 -5.37 -23.58
C LYS A 8 11.22 -5.47 -24.24
N THR A 9 11.11 -6.27 -25.30
CA THR A 9 9.87 -6.58 -26.01
C THR A 9 8.87 -7.36 -25.16
N THR A 10 9.35 -8.32 -24.34
CA THR A 10 8.47 -9.10 -23.45
C THR A 10 7.93 -8.23 -22.32
N SER A 11 8.75 -7.32 -21.79
CA SER A 11 8.30 -6.37 -20.77
C SER A 11 7.29 -5.37 -21.31
N LEU A 12 7.49 -4.87 -22.53
CA LEU A 12 6.54 -3.99 -23.23
C LEU A 12 5.21 -4.69 -23.53
N LEU A 13 5.24 -5.96 -23.94
CA LEU A 13 4.04 -6.77 -24.17
C LEU A 13 3.27 -7.02 -22.87
N LEU A 14 3.96 -7.28 -21.75
CA LEU A 14 3.33 -7.47 -20.45
C LEU A 14 2.68 -6.17 -19.95
N ILE A 15 3.32 -5.03 -20.16
CA ILE A 15 2.76 -3.71 -19.84
C ILE A 15 1.55 -3.41 -20.72
N ALA A 16 1.63 -3.69 -22.00
CA ALA A 16 0.53 -3.47 -22.95
C ALA A 16 -0.67 -4.37 -22.63
N THR A 17 -0.45 -5.67 -22.29
CA THR A 17 -1.53 -6.58 -21.90
C THR A 17 -2.15 -6.20 -20.57
N LEU A 18 -1.37 -5.72 -19.58
CA LEU A 18 -1.89 -5.25 -18.32
C LEU A 18 -2.70 -3.96 -18.50
N ALA A 19 -2.22 -3.04 -19.33
CA ALA A 19 -2.95 -1.81 -19.69
C ALA A 19 -4.25 -2.13 -20.43
N LEU A 20 -4.25 -3.11 -21.34
CA LEU A 20 -5.46 -3.57 -22.04
C LEU A 20 -6.44 -4.27 -21.10
N ALA A 21 -5.95 -5.09 -20.17
CA ALA A 21 -6.79 -5.74 -19.15
C ALA A 21 -7.43 -4.73 -18.19
N MET A 22 -6.73 -3.61 -17.89
CA MET A 22 -7.27 -2.51 -17.10
C MET A 22 -8.22 -1.60 -17.89
N ALA A 23 -8.14 -1.60 -19.23
CA ALA A 23 -9.01 -0.79 -20.07
C ALA A 23 -10.46 -1.31 -20.14
N GLY A 24 -10.74 -2.50 -19.60
CA GLY A 24 -12.08 -3.10 -19.56
C GLY A 24 -12.83 -3.04 -20.89
N THR A 25 -13.49 -4.09 -21.32
CA THR A 25 -14.40 -4.04 -22.45
C THR A 25 -15.54 -3.07 -22.10
N VAL A 26 -15.42 -1.83 -22.57
CA VAL A 26 -16.54 -0.88 -22.54
C VAL A 26 -17.57 -1.44 -23.49
N SER A 27 -18.58 -2.13 -22.94
CA SER A 27 -19.79 -2.42 -23.69
C SER A 27 -20.38 -1.09 -24.16
N ALA A 28 -20.85 -1.01 -25.38
CA ALA A 28 -21.49 0.16 -25.97
C ALA A 28 -22.88 0.48 -25.37
N ALA A 29 -23.15 0.07 -24.13
CA ALA A 29 -24.22 0.62 -23.32
C ALA A 29 -23.91 2.10 -23.07
N GLU A 30 -24.92 2.94 -23.31
CA GLU A 30 -24.91 4.38 -23.11
C GLU A 30 -23.92 4.82 -22.02
N ILE A 31 -22.85 5.51 -22.41
CA ILE A 31 -21.82 5.96 -21.47
C ILE A 31 -22.46 7.09 -20.67
N VAL A 32 -23.18 6.73 -19.63
CA VAL A 32 -23.62 7.68 -18.62
C VAL A 32 -22.35 8.17 -17.91
N ASP A 33 -22.06 9.45 -18.03
CA ASP A 33 -20.93 10.05 -17.31
C ASP A 33 -21.13 9.88 -15.81
N PRO A 34 -20.33 9.06 -15.12
CA PRO A 34 -20.51 8.82 -13.68
C PRO A 34 -20.33 10.08 -12.85
N SER A 35 -19.66 11.11 -13.39
CA SER A 35 -19.46 12.40 -12.70
C SER A 35 -20.73 13.24 -12.67
N ALA A 36 -21.69 13.01 -13.59
CA ALA A 36 -22.95 13.72 -13.63
C ALA A 36 -23.77 13.57 -12.34
N LYS A 37 -23.60 12.44 -11.62
CA LYS A 37 -24.21 12.20 -10.30
C LYS A 37 -23.80 13.24 -9.25
N TYR A 38 -22.65 13.85 -9.42
CA TYR A 38 -22.05 14.81 -8.47
C TYR A 38 -22.07 16.25 -8.97
N ALA A 39 -22.88 16.58 -10.00
CA ALA A 39 -22.89 17.91 -10.63
C ALA A 39 -23.15 19.04 -9.63
N ASP A 40 -24.01 18.79 -8.63
CA ASP A 40 -24.38 19.75 -7.58
C ASP A 40 -23.62 19.51 -6.26
N ASP A 41 -22.72 18.52 -6.21
CA ASP A 41 -21.90 18.18 -5.04
C ASP A 41 -20.40 18.30 -5.37
N THR A 42 -19.84 19.50 -5.14
CA THR A 42 -18.42 19.78 -5.42
C THR A 42 -17.47 18.83 -4.68
N LEU A 43 -17.77 18.49 -3.41
CA LEU A 43 -16.92 17.60 -2.62
C LEU A 43 -17.00 16.16 -3.16
N GLY A 44 -18.21 15.71 -3.50
CA GLY A 44 -18.43 14.42 -4.14
C GLY A 44 -17.70 14.30 -5.47
N LEU A 45 -17.76 15.34 -6.30
CA LEU A 45 -17.06 15.39 -7.58
C LEU A 45 -15.53 15.32 -7.41
N ILE A 46 -14.99 16.11 -6.47
CA ILE A 46 -13.54 16.09 -6.16
C ILE A 46 -13.15 14.69 -5.68
N THR A 47 -13.91 14.10 -4.77
CA THR A 47 -13.64 12.74 -4.24
C THR A 47 -13.63 11.70 -5.36
N PHE A 48 -14.62 11.76 -6.25
CA PHE A 48 -14.68 10.88 -7.43
C PHE A 48 -13.43 10.97 -8.29
N PHE A 49 -12.98 12.19 -8.62
CA PHE A 49 -11.77 12.39 -9.41
C PHE A 49 -10.49 12.03 -8.65
N LEU A 50 -10.44 12.22 -7.34
CA LEU A 50 -9.29 11.82 -6.53
C LEU A 50 -9.13 10.29 -6.49
N PHE A 51 -10.21 9.52 -6.49
CA PHE A 51 -10.11 8.07 -6.66
C PHE A 51 -9.50 7.70 -8.00
N PHE A 52 -9.93 8.38 -9.09
CA PHE A 52 -9.38 8.15 -10.42
C PHE A 52 -7.88 8.46 -10.47
N VAL A 53 -7.48 9.66 -10.04
CA VAL A 53 -6.07 10.09 -9.99
C VAL A 53 -5.27 9.14 -9.11
N GLY A 54 -5.83 8.72 -7.97
CA GLY A 54 -5.18 7.82 -7.01
C GLY A 54 -4.80 6.48 -7.66
N TYR A 55 -5.76 5.75 -8.25
CA TYR A 55 -5.44 4.44 -8.80
C TYR A 55 -4.53 4.51 -10.04
N ILE A 56 -4.68 5.52 -10.90
CA ILE A 56 -3.81 5.73 -12.05
C ILE A 56 -2.38 6.04 -11.60
N SER A 57 -2.21 6.93 -10.62
CA SER A 57 -0.88 7.29 -10.10
C SER A 57 -0.18 6.09 -9.45
N MET A 58 -0.92 5.29 -8.67
CA MET A 58 -0.37 4.07 -8.05
C MET A 58 -0.05 3.00 -9.09
N GLY A 59 -0.88 2.85 -10.13
CA GLY A 59 -0.60 1.96 -11.26
C GLY A 59 0.66 2.39 -12.02
N ALA A 60 0.84 3.68 -12.28
CA ALA A 60 2.05 4.24 -12.88
C ALA A 60 3.29 4.00 -11.99
N ALA A 61 3.16 4.19 -10.67
CA ALA A 61 4.23 3.91 -9.72
C ALA A 61 4.59 2.41 -9.68
N PHE A 62 3.61 1.51 -9.79
CA PHE A 62 3.85 0.07 -9.91
C PHE A 62 4.74 -0.24 -11.13
N VAL A 63 4.38 0.30 -12.29
CA VAL A 63 5.15 0.13 -13.53
C VAL A 63 6.55 0.68 -13.38
N PHE A 64 6.69 1.88 -12.80
CA PHE A 64 7.97 2.51 -12.53
C PHE A 64 8.87 1.64 -11.64
N PHE A 65 8.38 1.19 -10.49
CA PHE A 65 9.17 0.36 -9.57
C PHE A 65 9.57 -0.97 -10.20
N MET A 66 8.71 -1.59 -11.00
CA MET A 66 9.03 -2.84 -11.69
C MET A 66 10.05 -2.63 -12.81
N ALA A 67 9.97 -1.53 -13.55
CA ALA A 67 10.91 -1.20 -14.63
C ALA A 67 12.31 -0.87 -14.07
N GLU A 68 12.36 -0.05 -13.02
CA GLU A 68 13.60 0.45 -12.43
C GLU A 68 14.25 -0.52 -11.43
N ARG A 69 13.59 -1.62 -11.08
CA ARG A 69 14.09 -2.59 -10.09
C ARG A 69 15.53 -3.07 -10.36
N ASN A 70 15.88 -3.26 -11.62
CA ASN A 70 17.21 -3.75 -12.01
C ASN A 70 18.24 -2.64 -12.16
N SER A 71 17.83 -1.37 -12.20
CA SER A 71 18.70 -0.19 -12.33
C SER A 71 19.28 0.24 -10.98
N VAL A 72 18.71 -0.21 -9.87
CA VAL A 72 19.20 0.10 -8.51
C VAL A 72 20.23 -0.92 -8.05
N ALA A 73 21.05 -0.53 -7.04
CA ALA A 73 22.00 -1.43 -6.41
C ALA A 73 21.29 -2.70 -5.86
N PRO A 74 21.94 -3.88 -5.91
CA PRO A 74 21.33 -5.16 -5.58
C PRO A 74 20.61 -5.20 -4.24
N GLN A 75 21.13 -4.51 -3.22
CA GLN A 75 20.54 -4.44 -1.87
C GLN A 75 19.16 -3.77 -1.86
N TYR A 76 18.85 -2.88 -2.82
CA TYR A 76 17.56 -2.17 -2.88
C TYR A 76 16.52 -2.85 -3.79
N ARG A 77 16.88 -3.90 -4.52
CA ARG A 77 15.96 -4.57 -5.46
C ARG A 77 14.74 -5.15 -4.77
N THR A 78 14.92 -5.74 -3.59
CA THR A 78 13.81 -6.25 -2.77
C THR A 78 12.90 -5.10 -2.33
N THR A 79 13.46 -3.97 -1.91
CA THR A 79 12.70 -2.78 -1.54
C THR A 79 11.85 -2.27 -2.71
N MET A 80 12.41 -2.21 -3.93
CA MET A 80 11.68 -1.83 -5.14
C MET A 80 10.53 -2.81 -5.43
N THR A 81 10.77 -4.11 -5.28
CA THR A 81 9.74 -5.13 -5.48
C THR A 81 8.61 -5.00 -4.47
N ILE A 82 8.93 -4.83 -3.18
CA ILE A 82 7.91 -4.64 -2.13
C ILE A 82 7.14 -3.33 -2.38
N SER A 83 7.82 -2.25 -2.80
CA SER A 83 7.16 -0.99 -3.17
C SER A 83 6.18 -1.18 -4.31
N ALA A 84 6.58 -1.93 -5.36
CA ALA A 84 5.68 -2.26 -6.46
C ALA A 84 4.45 -3.04 -5.99
N LEU A 85 4.63 -4.05 -5.12
CA LEU A 85 3.51 -4.80 -4.56
C LEU A 85 2.54 -3.91 -3.79
N ILE A 86 3.05 -3.02 -2.93
CA ILE A 86 2.23 -2.09 -2.14
C ILE A 86 1.38 -1.21 -3.05
N VAL A 87 2.01 -0.50 -3.99
CA VAL A 87 1.27 0.43 -4.86
C VAL A 87 0.37 -0.29 -5.86
N GLY A 88 0.74 -1.50 -6.31
CA GLY A 88 -0.09 -2.32 -7.18
C GLY A 88 -1.37 -2.81 -6.48
N ILE A 89 -1.26 -3.29 -5.24
CA ILE A 89 -2.40 -3.68 -4.42
C ILE A 89 -3.29 -2.47 -4.15
N ALA A 90 -2.71 -1.35 -3.74
CA ALA A 90 -3.45 -0.13 -3.47
C ALA A 90 -4.17 0.40 -4.72
N ALA A 91 -3.53 0.39 -5.90
CA ALA A 91 -4.15 0.80 -7.16
C ALA A 91 -5.43 0.00 -7.44
N PHE A 92 -5.37 -1.32 -7.23
CA PHE A 92 -6.50 -2.21 -7.43
C PHE A 92 -7.64 -1.91 -6.46
N HIS A 93 -7.33 -1.69 -5.17
CA HIS A 93 -8.35 -1.33 -4.17
C HIS A 93 -8.98 0.03 -4.45
N TYR A 94 -8.21 1.04 -4.84
CA TYR A 94 -8.74 2.35 -5.19
C TYR A 94 -9.65 2.32 -6.43
N TYR A 95 -9.36 1.44 -7.40
CA TYR A 95 -10.26 1.19 -8.52
C TYR A 95 -11.62 0.64 -8.03
N TYR A 96 -11.62 -0.36 -7.15
CA TYR A 96 -12.84 -0.90 -6.57
C TYR A 96 -13.57 0.12 -5.69
N MET A 97 -12.85 0.83 -4.82
CA MET A 97 -13.44 1.87 -3.96
C MET A 97 -14.11 2.97 -4.77
N ARG A 98 -13.57 3.33 -5.94
CA ARG A 98 -14.21 4.27 -6.86
C ARG A 98 -15.57 3.74 -7.34
N GLY A 99 -15.65 2.46 -7.68
CA GLY A 99 -16.91 1.82 -8.06
C GLY A 99 -17.94 1.87 -6.92
N VAL A 100 -17.55 1.46 -5.73
CA VAL A 100 -18.41 1.54 -4.54
C VAL A 100 -18.87 2.97 -4.26
N TYR A 101 -17.97 3.95 -4.37
CA TYR A 101 -18.30 5.35 -4.19
C TYR A 101 -19.31 5.83 -5.25
N THR A 102 -19.13 5.41 -6.52
CA THR A 102 -20.06 5.74 -7.60
C THR A 102 -21.46 5.17 -7.33
N ASP A 103 -21.53 3.93 -6.84
CA ASP A 103 -22.79 3.23 -6.65
C ASP A 103 -23.52 3.70 -5.37
N LEU A 104 -22.80 3.82 -4.28
CA LEU A 104 -23.36 4.05 -2.94
C LEU A 104 -23.18 5.48 -2.40
N GLY A 105 -22.32 6.29 -3.00
CA GLY A 105 -21.99 7.65 -2.54
C GLY A 105 -21.18 7.69 -1.23
N THR A 106 -20.65 6.55 -0.78
CA THR A 106 -19.90 6.44 0.47
C THR A 106 -18.52 5.81 0.24
N VAL A 107 -17.56 6.19 1.09
CA VAL A 107 -16.23 5.56 1.11
C VAL A 107 -16.30 4.32 1.99
N SER A 108 -16.03 3.14 1.42
CA SER A 108 -16.06 1.89 2.17
C SER A 108 -14.87 1.81 3.14
N ILE A 109 -15.17 1.58 4.41
CA ILE A 109 -14.19 1.32 5.48
C ILE A 109 -13.52 -0.04 5.21
N GLU A 110 -14.31 -1.05 4.87
CA GLU A 110 -13.86 -2.42 4.67
C GLU A 110 -12.81 -2.53 3.58
N TYR A 111 -13.04 -1.94 2.39
CA TYR A 111 -12.08 -1.97 1.29
C TYR A 111 -10.77 -1.27 1.65
N ARG A 112 -10.82 -0.18 2.41
CA ARG A 112 -9.64 0.54 2.89
C ARG A 112 -8.80 -0.32 3.84
N TYR A 113 -9.45 -1.00 4.79
CA TYR A 113 -8.76 -1.86 5.74
C TYR A 113 -8.30 -3.19 5.12
N MET A 114 -9.00 -3.72 4.11
CA MET A 114 -8.51 -4.85 3.30
C MET A 114 -7.20 -4.53 2.60
N ASP A 115 -7.04 -3.32 2.08
CA ASP A 115 -5.77 -2.85 1.53
C ASP A 115 -4.70 -2.77 2.63
N TRP A 116 -4.99 -2.06 3.70
CA TRP A 116 -4.02 -1.75 4.75
C TRP A 116 -3.54 -2.97 5.52
N ILE A 117 -4.38 -3.99 5.73
CA ILE A 117 -3.96 -5.23 6.41
C ILE A 117 -2.83 -5.96 5.66
N ILE A 118 -2.72 -5.71 4.36
CA ILE A 118 -1.67 -6.28 3.51
C ILE A 118 -0.53 -5.27 3.33
N THR A 119 -0.85 -4.03 2.93
CA THR A 119 0.14 -3.05 2.50
C THR A 119 0.95 -2.46 3.65
N VAL A 120 0.35 -2.26 4.83
CA VAL A 120 1.07 -1.68 5.99
C VAL A 120 2.11 -2.65 6.57
N PRO A 121 1.83 -3.95 6.79
CA PRO A 121 2.87 -4.91 7.15
C PRO A 121 3.96 -5.05 6.08
N LEU A 122 3.64 -4.98 4.79
CA LEU A 122 4.64 -4.96 3.72
C LEU A 122 5.57 -3.74 3.82
N MET A 123 5.06 -2.58 4.24
CA MET A 123 5.92 -1.42 4.53
C MET A 123 6.91 -1.71 5.65
N ALA A 124 6.50 -2.40 6.71
CA ALA A 124 7.39 -2.80 7.80
C ALA A 124 8.54 -3.69 7.30
N LEU A 125 8.30 -4.58 6.34
CA LEU A 125 9.33 -5.44 5.74
C LEU A 125 10.37 -4.68 4.90
N LYS A 126 10.08 -3.44 4.48
CA LYS A 126 11.03 -2.58 3.76
C LYS A 126 12.09 -1.97 4.66
N PHE A 127 11.78 -1.71 5.92
CA PHE A 127 12.67 -1.00 6.83
C PHE A 127 14.07 -1.61 6.92
N PRO A 128 14.24 -2.95 7.09
CA PRO A 128 15.57 -3.55 7.18
C PRO A 128 16.45 -3.29 5.97
N SER A 129 15.86 -3.21 4.78
CA SER A 129 16.62 -2.96 3.55
C SER A 129 16.94 -1.48 3.32
N LEU A 130 16.22 -0.56 3.98
CA LEU A 130 16.45 0.88 3.90
C LEU A 130 17.48 1.36 4.92
N VAL A 131 17.41 0.87 6.16
CA VAL A 131 18.33 1.26 7.24
C VAL A 131 19.68 0.54 7.18
N GLY A 132 19.77 -0.58 6.45
CA GLY A 132 20.97 -1.42 6.39
C GLY A 132 21.07 -2.40 7.56
N LYS A 133 21.78 -3.50 7.32
CA LYS A 133 21.92 -4.58 8.31
C LYS A 133 22.66 -4.14 9.57
N ASP A 134 23.58 -3.20 9.44
CA ASP A 134 24.41 -2.71 10.55
C ASP A 134 23.65 -1.79 11.51
N ALA A 135 22.52 -1.23 11.07
CA ALA A 135 21.64 -0.40 11.89
C ALA A 135 20.56 -1.19 12.62
N ILE A 136 20.39 -2.46 12.27
CA ILE A 136 19.43 -3.36 12.90
C ILE A 136 20.17 -4.11 13.99
N THR A 137 19.93 -3.72 15.25
CA THR A 137 20.42 -4.52 16.39
C THR A 137 19.66 -5.84 16.42
N ASP A 138 20.39 -6.95 16.62
CA ASP A 138 19.82 -8.28 16.86
C ASP A 138 19.12 -8.41 18.23
N GLU A 139 18.91 -7.30 18.94
CA GLU A 139 18.21 -7.28 20.20
C GLU A 139 16.75 -7.69 20.01
N LYS A 140 16.44 -8.86 20.57
CA LYS A 140 15.11 -9.44 20.54
C LYS A 140 14.28 -8.90 21.70
N ALA A 141 13.29 -8.07 21.41
CA ALA A 141 12.24 -7.76 22.35
C ALA A 141 11.11 -8.80 22.18
N PHE A 142 10.69 -9.44 23.27
CA PHE A 142 9.65 -10.48 23.27
C PHE A 142 9.93 -11.66 22.31
N GLY A 143 11.19 -11.97 22.04
CA GLY A 143 11.58 -13.00 21.08
C GLY A 143 11.46 -12.62 19.60
N LEU A 144 11.04 -11.38 19.31
CA LEU A 144 10.90 -10.85 17.97
C LEU A 144 12.09 -9.92 17.67
N GLY A 145 12.70 -10.06 16.48
CA GLY A 145 13.65 -9.09 15.96
C GLY A 145 12.94 -7.82 15.49
N PHE A 146 13.71 -6.80 15.09
CA PHE A 146 13.23 -5.51 14.61
C PHE A 146 12.06 -5.62 13.62
N THR A 147 12.23 -6.41 12.56
CA THR A 147 11.19 -6.63 11.54
C THR A 147 9.91 -7.23 12.12
N GLY A 148 10.06 -8.20 13.04
CA GLY A 148 8.92 -8.84 13.70
C GLY A 148 8.14 -7.87 14.58
N ILE A 149 8.83 -6.97 15.31
CA ILE A 149 8.18 -5.94 16.14
C ILE A 149 7.42 -4.95 15.25
N CYS A 150 8.05 -4.45 14.18
CA CYS A 150 7.39 -3.55 13.23
C CYS A 150 6.18 -4.19 12.56
N PHE A 151 6.31 -5.46 12.15
CA PHE A 151 5.22 -6.21 11.53
C PHE A 151 4.04 -6.42 12.49
N THR A 152 4.33 -6.88 13.71
CA THR A 152 3.31 -7.09 14.75
C THR A 152 2.65 -5.78 15.15
N GLY A 153 3.44 -4.70 15.33
CA GLY A 153 2.92 -3.38 15.62
C GLY A 153 1.99 -2.87 14.51
N ALA A 154 2.33 -3.11 13.23
CA ALA A 154 1.50 -2.76 12.10
C ALA A 154 0.14 -3.51 12.12
N LEU A 155 0.15 -4.82 12.40
CA LEU A 155 -1.08 -5.61 12.52
C LEU A 155 -1.96 -5.16 13.68
N ILE A 156 -1.38 -4.87 14.84
CA ILE A 156 -2.11 -4.35 16.00
C ILE A 156 -2.75 -3.00 15.64
N MET A 157 -1.97 -2.08 15.05
CA MET A 157 -2.45 -0.76 14.67
C MET A 157 -3.64 -0.83 13.71
N ILE A 158 -3.52 -1.64 12.64
CA ILE A 158 -4.57 -1.77 11.63
C ILE A 158 -5.78 -2.52 12.19
N GLY A 159 -5.58 -3.59 12.95
CA GLY A 159 -6.67 -4.40 13.51
C GLY A 159 -7.54 -3.60 14.48
N PHE A 160 -6.94 -2.93 15.44
CA PHE A 160 -7.70 -2.09 16.39
C PHE A 160 -8.24 -0.80 15.76
N GLY A 161 -7.54 -0.25 14.76
CA GLY A 161 -8.05 0.84 13.95
C GLY A 161 -9.36 0.45 13.24
N TYR A 162 -9.40 -0.72 12.62
CA TYR A 162 -10.62 -1.24 11.98
C TYR A 162 -11.75 -1.47 12.99
N LEU A 163 -11.47 -2.14 14.11
CA LEU A 163 -12.47 -2.41 15.14
C LEU A 163 -13.09 -1.13 15.70
N GLY A 164 -12.28 -0.08 15.90
CA GLY A 164 -12.77 1.22 16.36
C GLY A 164 -13.56 1.98 15.29
N GLU A 165 -13.08 2.02 14.05
CA GLU A 165 -13.73 2.77 12.96
C GLU A 165 -15.01 2.08 12.47
N SER A 166 -15.07 0.74 12.48
CA SER A 166 -16.27 -0.04 12.15
C SER A 166 -17.35 -0.01 13.23
N GLY A 167 -17.05 0.54 14.42
CA GLY A 167 -17.95 0.56 15.56
C GLY A 167 -18.07 -0.77 16.31
N ALA A 168 -17.21 -1.75 16.02
CA ALA A 168 -17.18 -3.03 16.75
C ALA A 168 -16.71 -2.87 18.20
N ILE A 169 -15.88 -1.86 18.46
CA ILE A 169 -15.49 -1.40 19.80
C ILE A 169 -15.61 0.13 19.85
N ASP A 170 -15.53 0.69 21.05
CA ASP A 170 -15.48 2.14 21.24
C ASP A 170 -14.31 2.73 20.46
N GLY A 171 -14.55 3.83 19.70
CA GLY A 171 -13.54 4.43 18.82
C GLY A 171 -12.30 4.94 19.57
N MET A 172 -12.47 5.45 20.81
CA MET A 172 -11.36 5.89 21.64
C MET A 172 -10.53 4.69 22.12
N LEU A 173 -11.18 3.58 22.47
CA LEU A 173 -10.50 2.33 22.81
C LEU A 173 -9.70 1.79 21.62
N GLY A 174 -10.31 1.80 20.42
CA GLY A 174 -9.65 1.42 19.17
C GLY A 174 -8.41 2.28 18.88
N LEU A 175 -8.52 3.59 19.09
CA LEU A 175 -7.41 4.54 18.93
C LEU A 175 -6.26 4.25 19.92
N VAL A 176 -6.56 4.04 21.19
CA VAL A 176 -5.55 3.76 22.22
C VAL A 176 -4.84 2.44 21.95
N LEU A 177 -5.59 1.36 21.68
CA LEU A 177 -4.99 0.04 21.41
C LEU A 177 -4.23 0.03 20.08
N GLY A 178 -4.74 0.67 19.04
CA GLY A 178 -4.02 0.87 17.78
C GLY A 178 -2.77 1.72 17.96
N GLY A 179 -2.83 2.74 18.83
CA GLY A 179 -1.70 3.58 19.22
C GLY A 179 -0.56 2.81 19.87
N VAL A 180 -0.84 1.73 20.62
CA VAL A 180 0.19 0.82 21.14
C VAL A 180 0.97 0.19 20.01
N GLY A 181 0.30 -0.31 18.97
CA GLY A 181 0.96 -0.87 17.78
C GLY A 181 1.84 0.15 17.06
N TRP A 182 1.35 1.39 16.91
CA TRP A 182 2.14 2.49 16.37
C TRP A 182 3.37 2.82 17.22
N ALA A 183 3.21 2.89 18.56
CA ALA A 183 4.30 3.14 19.48
C ALA A 183 5.38 2.04 19.42
N MET A 184 4.99 0.77 19.26
CA MET A 184 5.92 -0.34 19.06
C MET A 184 6.82 -0.10 17.84
N ILE A 185 6.25 0.37 16.70
CA ILE A 185 7.01 0.67 15.49
C ILE A 185 7.98 1.83 15.76
N ILE A 186 7.53 2.92 16.37
CA ILE A 186 8.36 4.09 16.69
C ILE A 186 9.53 3.71 17.61
N VAL A 187 9.26 2.96 18.68
CA VAL A 187 10.31 2.52 19.60
C VAL A 187 11.31 1.61 18.88
N ALA A 188 10.84 0.65 18.09
CA ALA A 188 11.72 -0.24 17.32
C ALA A 188 12.61 0.53 16.33
N THR A 189 12.09 1.60 15.71
CA THR A 189 12.86 2.42 14.75
C THR A 189 13.75 3.46 15.43
N GLY A 190 13.45 3.87 16.67
CA GLY A 190 14.19 4.89 17.41
C GLY A 190 15.38 4.36 18.24
N THR A 191 15.33 3.12 18.70
CA THR A 191 16.31 2.54 19.61
C THR A 191 17.71 2.28 19.00
N PRO A 192 17.88 1.92 17.73
CA PRO A 192 19.21 1.67 17.15
C PRO A 192 20.07 2.93 16.99
N TRP A 193 19.45 4.09 16.89
CA TRP A 193 20.13 5.36 16.62
C TRP A 193 20.79 5.97 17.85
N THR A 194 20.42 5.50 19.06
CA THR A 194 20.94 6.03 20.32
C THR A 194 22.13 5.25 20.88
N SER A 195 22.37 4.02 20.42
CA SER A 195 23.58 3.30 20.78
C SER A 195 24.73 3.76 19.89
N GLY A 196 25.27 4.94 20.19
CA GLY A 196 26.46 5.47 19.57
C GLY A 196 27.60 4.44 19.61
N LYS A 197 28.02 3.99 18.45
CA LYS A 197 29.41 3.65 18.26
C LYS A 197 30.07 4.96 17.81
N GLY A 198 30.62 5.68 18.82
CA GLY A 198 31.67 6.64 18.59
C GLY A 198 32.92 5.94 18.08
#